data_a082480c849d675bf2628180f8c6cb70
#
_entry.id   a082480c849d675bf2628180f8c6cb70
#
_cell.length_a   1.000
_cell.length_b   1.000
_cell.length_c   1.000
_cell.angle_alpha   90.00
_cell.angle_beta   90.00
_cell.angle_gamma   90.00
#
_symmetry.space_group_name_H-M   'P 1'
#
loop_
_entity.id
_entity.type
_entity.pdbx_description
1 polymer ?
#
loop_
_entity_poly.entity_id
_entity_poly.type
_entity_poly.pdbx_seq_one_letter_code
_entity_poly.pdbx_strand_id
1 'polypeptide(L)'
;MRGRTWCGLAVGALLVLGGCSDRAPEGATPAGKPPVAVEVATVAAADLEESIAVVGVLSPKVAADLRSEVTAVVEEVLVSEWVPVQKGQVLARLSPRDAEATLEAARAALAQAEAGAARAERELARAERLKASGLLTQQGLDEARSAHEAAQAARDSVQAQLRLAEAHLAKTVIRAPFDGVVAYRGVNVGDRVENMGGGVPMFRIVDTRVLQLAVTVPSSLSARVRVGQPLTFRVDALPGKVFTGVVMYINPTVDEASRAVKVTADVANREGELRGGMFAEGKIVTGVRRGVLQVPRAALLSWDVESNRGEVLVVVGNSAERRRVELGTAAGELVEVRAGVTAGEQVITRGAFQVRPGEPVRIVGPAGV
;
A
#
# COMPACT_ATOMS: atom_id res chain seq x y z
N MET A 1 39.34 -17.85 -73.62
CA MET A 1 39.96 -19.18 -73.91
C MET A 1 38.84 -20.19 -73.85
N ARG A 2 38.51 -20.64 -75.03
CA ARG A 2 38.45 -22.04 -75.49
C ARG A 2 37.49 -22.89 -74.62
N GLY A 3 36.46 -23.49 -75.08
CA GLY A 3 36.13 -23.98 -76.46
C GLY A 3 35.27 -25.20 -76.30
N ARG A 4 34.25 -25.23 -77.12
CA ARG A 4 33.97 -26.30 -78.13
C ARG A 4 33.33 -27.56 -77.51
N THR A 5 32.22 -27.90 -77.89
CA THR A 5 31.52 -28.31 -79.16
C THR A 5 31.16 -29.78 -79.14
N TRP A 6 30.02 -30.06 -79.64
CA TRP A 6 29.57 -31.05 -80.60
C TRP A 6 28.75 -32.24 -80.13
N CYS A 7 27.56 -32.31 -80.65
CA CYS A 7 27.04 -33.10 -81.76
C CYS A 7 26.61 -34.50 -81.31
N GLY A 8 25.56 -35.03 -81.66
CA GLY A 8 24.66 -34.92 -82.74
C GLY A 8 23.85 -36.20 -82.95
N LEU A 9 22.81 -36.08 -83.73
CA LEU A 9 22.13 -37.11 -84.58
C LEU A 9 21.32 -38.20 -83.80
N ALA A 10 20.08 -38.34 -83.95
CA ALA A 10 19.15 -38.42 -85.08
C ALA A 10 18.56 -39.85 -85.26
N VAL A 11 17.29 -39.84 -85.61
CA VAL A 11 16.55 -40.80 -86.46
C VAL A 11 15.84 -41.98 -85.80
N GLY A 12 14.54 -42.02 -86.01
CA GLY A 12 13.79 -43.22 -86.05
C GLY A 12 12.28 -43.07 -85.79
N ALA A 13 11.59 -42.75 -86.87
CA ALA A 13 10.13 -42.82 -86.98
C ALA A 13 9.59 -44.23 -86.85
N LEU A 14 8.43 -44.44 -86.22
CA LEU A 14 7.35 -45.24 -86.87
C LEU A 14 6.01 -44.96 -86.23
N LEU A 15 5.05 -44.62 -87.03
CA LEU A 15 3.63 -44.50 -86.83
C LEU A 15 3.02 -45.87 -86.52
N VAL A 16 2.13 -45.99 -85.51
CA VAL A 16 0.95 -46.87 -85.59
C VAL A 16 -0.25 -46.13 -84.98
N LEU A 17 -1.21 -45.88 -85.83
CA LEU A 17 -2.55 -45.39 -85.52
C LEU A 17 -3.36 -46.46 -84.81
N GLY A 18 -4.01 -46.14 -83.75
CA GLY A 18 -5.02 -46.94 -83.07
C GLY A 18 -5.93 -46.04 -82.28
N GLY A 19 -7.01 -45.59 -82.90
CA GLY A 19 -8.05 -44.85 -82.27
C GLY A 19 -8.93 -45.70 -81.39
N CYS A 20 -9.43 -45.12 -80.28
CA CYS A 20 -10.74 -45.43 -79.73
C CYS A 20 -11.19 -44.33 -78.71
N SER A 21 -12.20 -43.67 -79.15
CA SER A 21 -13.37 -43.09 -78.47
C SER A 21 -13.21 -42.46 -77.13
N ASP A 22 -13.50 -41.20 -77.19
CA ASP A 22 -14.08 -40.35 -76.11
C ASP A 22 -14.96 -41.03 -75.11
N ARG A 23 -14.66 -40.78 -73.85
CA ARG A 23 -15.67 -40.52 -72.88
C ARG A 23 -15.04 -39.64 -71.77
N ALA A 24 -15.34 -38.37 -71.83
CA ALA A 24 -15.06 -37.46 -70.75
C ALA A 24 -15.84 -37.84 -69.52
N PRO A 25 -15.26 -37.93 -68.34
CA PRO A 25 -16.00 -37.90 -67.08
C PRO A 25 -16.41 -36.45 -66.78
N GLU A 26 -17.69 -36.16 -66.96
CA GLU A 26 -18.36 -35.03 -66.35
C GLU A 26 -18.22 -35.10 -64.83
N GLY A 27 -17.88 -33.97 -64.20
CA GLY A 27 -18.10 -33.74 -62.82
C GLY A 27 -16.92 -33.87 -61.87
N ALA A 28 -15.80 -33.23 -62.15
CA ALA A 28 -14.88 -32.84 -61.07
C ALA A 28 -15.40 -31.52 -60.46
N THR A 29 -16.20 -31.63 -59.42
CA THR A 29 -16.44 -30.51 -58.49
C THR A 29 -15.06 -29.96 -58.08
N PRO A 30 -14.81 -28.66 -58.17
CA PRO A 30 -13.52 -28.10 -57.73
C PRO A 30 -13.29 -28.52 -56.26
N ALA A 31 -12.26 -29.33 -56.06
CA ALA A 31 -11.81 -29.73 -54.74
C ALA A 31 -11.52 -28.44 -53.98
N GLY A 32 -12.42 -28.09 -53.06
CA GLY A 32 -12.25 -26.96 -52.17
C GLY A 32 -10.93 -27.15 -51.42
N LYS A 33 -10.19 -26.08 -51.22
CA LYS A 33 -8.96 -26.11 -50.42
C LYS A 33 -9.20 -26.86 -49.12
N PRO A 34 -8.25 -27.69 -48.66
CA PRO A 34 -8.42 -28.40 -47.39
C PRO A 34 -8.62 -27.39 -46.27
N PRO A 35 -9.54 -27.68 -45.30
CA PRO A 35 -9.84 -26.78 -44.20
C PRO A 35 -8.61 -26.53 -43.35
N VAL A 36 -8.33 -25.26 -43.07
CA VAL A 36 -7.20 -24.85 -42.21
C VAL A 36 -7.57 -25.13 -40.73
N ALA A 37 -6.64 -25.79 -40.02
CA ALA A 37 -6.82 -26.06 -38.59
C ALA A 37 -6.64 -24.76 -37.77
N VAL A 38 -7.63 -24.42 -36.96
CA VAL A 38 -7.63 -23.20 -36.14
C VAL A 38 -8.08 -23.50 -34.71
N GLU A 39 -7.51 -22.77 -33.75
CA GLU A 39 -8.05 -22.72 -32.41
C GLU A 39 -8.99 -21.51 -32.26
N VAL A 40 -10.06 -21.69 -31.54
CA VAL A 40 -11.08 -20.65 -31.34
C VAL A 40 -11.35 -20.41 -29.85
N ALA A 41 -11.73 -19.18 -29.55
CA ALA A 41 -12.31 -18.83 -28.25
C ALA A 41 -13.74 -18.32 -28.46
N THR A 42 -14.63 -18.66 -27.54
CA THR A 42 -16.00 -18.17 -27.57
C THR A 42 -16.07 -16.76 -26.98
N VAL A 43 -16.71 -15.84 -27.67
CA VAL A 43 -17.02 -14.50 -27.16
C VAL A 43 -17.97 -14.63 -25.97
N ALA A 44 -17.50 -14.34 -24.78
CA ALA A 44 -18.29 -14.42 -23.56
C ALA A 44 -18.58 -13.02 -23.01
N ALA A 45 -19.77 -12.84 -22.46
CA ALA A 45 -20.08 -11.69 -21.63
C ALA A 45 -19.58 -11.97 -20.21
N ALA A 46 -18.62 -11.21 -19.74
CA ALA A 46 -18.06 -11.34 -18.38
C ALA A 46 -17.86 -9.98 -17.73
N ASP A 47 -17.70 -9.97 -16.44
CA ASP A 47 -17.41 -8.75 -15.71
C ASP A 47 -15.95 -8.32 -15.97
N LEU A 48 -15.76 -7.04 -16.27
CA LEU A 48 -14.46 -6.43 -16.52
C LEU A 48 -14.07 -5.54 -15.33
N GLU A 49 -13.03 -5.94 -14.61
CA GLU A 49 -12.45 -5.08 -13.58
C GLU A 49 -11.63 -3.95 -14.21
N GLU A 50 -12.05 -2.73 -13.95
CA GLU A 50 -11.21 -1.57 -14.22
C GLU A 50 -10.25 -1.37 -13.05
N SER A 51 -8.96 -1.32 -13.33
CA SER A 51 -7.95 -1.16 -12.29
C SER A 51 -6.83 -0.21 -12.75
N ILE A 52 -6.17 0.37 -11.77
CA ILE A 52 -4.97 1.20 -11.95
C ILE A 52 -3.81 0.43 -11.33
N ALA A 53 -2.79 0.12 -12.15
CA ALA A 53 -1.56 -0.46 -11.66
C ALA A 53 -0.82 0.56 -10.79
N VAL A 54 -0.33 0.12 -9.64
CA VAL A 54 0.35 0.95 -8.65
C VAL A 54 1.54 0.22 -8.07
N VAL A 55 2.54 1.00 -7.67
CA VAL A 55 3.71 0.51 -6.94
C VAL A 55 3.87 1.32 -5.66
N GLY A 56 4.43 0.72 -4.65
CA GLY A 56 4.59 1.39 -3.37
C GLY A 56 5.46 0.64 -2.38
N VAL A 57 5.53 1.18 -1.17
CA VAL A 57 6.31 0.61 -0.08
C VAL A 57 5.42 0.47 1.15
N LEU A 58 5.55 -0.68 1.81
CA LEU A 58 4.91 -0.93 3.09
C LEU A 58 5.64 -0.21 4.22
N SER A 59 4.90 0.40 5.12
CA SER A 59 5.43 0.99 6.35
C SER A 59 4.53 0.63 7.54
N PRO A 60 5.06 0.58 8.77
CA PRO A 60 4.21 0.47 9.94
C PRO A 60 3.23 1.65 10.02
N LYS A 61 1.96 1.38 10.30
CA LYS A 61 0.96 2.45 10.47
C LYS A 61 1.23 3.29 11.72
N VAL A 62 1.73 2.65 12.77
CA VAL A 62 2.11 3.30 14.02
C VAL A 62 3.56 3.00 14.31
N ALA A 63 4.36 4.05 14.45
CA ALA A 63 5.75 3.99 14.85
C ALA A 63 6.05 5.15 15.80
N ALA A 64 6.88 4.91 16.80
CA ALA A 64 7.36 5.94 17.71
C ALA A 64 8.87 5.87 17.87
N ASP A 65 9.51 7.02 17.72
CA ASP A 65 10.91 7.22 18.06
C ASP A 65 10.99 7.78 19.48
N LEU A 66 11.43 6.94 20.41
CA LEU A 66 11.59 7.31 21.80
C LEU A 66 12.95 7.97 22.01
N ARG A 67 12.93 9.16 22.58
CA ARG A 67 14.10 9.95 22.92
C ARG A 67 14.08 10.28 24.40
N SER A 68 15.23 10.58 24.97
CA SER A 68 15.26 11.07 26.35
C SER A 68 14.70 12.50 26.43
N GLU A 69 13.87 12.73 27.41
CA GLU A 69 13.37 14.06 27.77
C GLU A 69 14.23 14.72 28.86
N VAL A 70 15.23 13.99 29.38
CA VAL A 70 16.17 14.47 30.38
C VAL A 70 17.60 14.08 30.01
N THR A 71 18.56 14.91 30.39
CA THR A 71 19.98 14.59 30.21
C THR A 71 20.43 13.73 31.38
N ALA A 72 20.80 12.47 31.10
CA ALA A 72 21.26 11.53 32.12
C ALA A 72 22.11 10.40 31.51
N VAL A 73 22.74 9.58 32.37
CA VAL A 73 23.43 8.37 31.97
C VAL A 73 22.46 7.19 32.01
N VAL A 74 22.55 6.30 31.03
CA VAL A 74 21.76 5.06 30.98
C VAL A 74 22.33 4.07 31.99
N GLU A 75 21.55 3.71 33.00
CA GLU A 75 21.94 2.71 34.00
C GLU A 75 21.58 1.28 33.60
N GLU A 76 20.40 1.11 32.99
CA GLU A 76 19.92 -0.20 32.58
C GLU A 76 19.20 -0.12 31.24
N VAL A 77 19.40 -1.17 30.43
CA VAL A 77 18.63 -1.43 29.20
C VAL A 77 18.00 -2.81 29.35
N LEU A 78 16.68 -2.87 29.39
CA LEU A 78 15.91 -4.08 29.75
C LEU A 78 15.37 -4.84 28.52
N VAL A 79 15.54 -4.28 27.34
CA VAL A 79 15.06 -4.87 26.09
C VAL A 79 16.14 -4.84 25.00
N SER A 80 16.10 -5.82 24.10
CA SER A 80 16.92 -5.87 22.89
C SER A 80 16.07 -5.53 21.67
N GLU A 81 16.73 -5.42 20.50
CA GLU A 81 16.05 -5.30 19.23
C GLU A 81 15.23 -6.56 18.90
N TRP A 82 14.15 -6.36 18.15
CA TRP A 82 13.25 -7.37 17.60
C TRP A 82 12.43 -8.15 18.65
N VAL A 83 12.37 -7.63 19.88
CA VAL A 83 11.56 -8.20 20.95
C VAL A 83 10.21 -7.51 21.02
N PRO A 84 9.11 -8.25 21.20
CA PRO A 84 7.81 -7.66 21.45
C PRO A 84 7.77 -6.98 22.83
N VAL A 85 7.09 -5.84 22.89
CA VAL A 85 6.92 -5.05 24.12
C VAL A 85 5.46 -4.64 24.29
N GLN A 86 5.01 -4.51 25.56
CA GLN A 86 3.67 -4.07 25.90
C GLN A 86 3.67 -2.58 26.27
N LYS A 87 2.53 -1.93 26.09
CA LYS A 87 2.32 -0.55 26.55
C LYS A 87 2.65 -0.40 28.03
N GLY A 88 3.48 0.59 28.37
CA GLY A 88 3.94 0.86 29.73
C GLY A 88 5.13 0.02 30.19
N GLN A 89 5.56 -1.01 29.43
CA GLN A 89 6.74 -1.80 29.75
C GLN A 89 7.98 -0.91 29.80
N VAL A 90 8.82 -1.11 30.80
CA VAL A 90 10.09 -0.39 30.96
C VAL A 90 11.10 -0.91 29.95
N LEU A 91 11.69 -0.01 29.18
CA LEU A 91 12.69 -0.31 28.15
C LEU A 91 14.11 -0.02 28.63
N ALA A 92 14.27 1.11 29.33
CA ALA A 92 15.54 1.53 29.92
C ALA A 92 15.30 2.38 31.17
N ARG A 93 16.30 2.42 32.03
CA ARG A 93 16.37 3.30 33.19
C ARG A 93 17.57 4.23 33.03
N LEU A 94 17.33 5.50 33.21
CA LEU A 94 18.35 6.54 33.30
C LEU A 94 18.72 6.77 34.76
N SER A 95 19.91 7.27 35.03
CA SER A 95 20.35 7.62 36.35
C SER A 95 19.40 8.63 36.98
N PRO A 96 18.74 8.30 38.13
CA PRO A 96 17.75 9.17 38.74
C PRO A 96 18.39 10.19 39.71
N ARG A 97 19.70 10.12 39.98
CA ARG A 97 20.39 10.81 41.07
C ARG A 97 20.08 12.32 41.15
N ASP A 98 20.19 13.01 40.01
CA ASP A 98 19.98 14.46 39.93
C ASP A 98 18.50 14.80 40.11
N ALA A 99 17.62 13.97 39.54
CA ALA A 99 16.17 14.13 39.67
C ALA A 99 15.69 13.81 41.11
N GLU A 100 16.26 12.80 41.77
CA GLU A 100 15.97 12.46 43.15
C GLU A 100 16.42 13.56 44.10
N ALA A 101 17.62 14.11 43.93
CA ALA A 101 18.12 15.23 44.70
C ALA A 101 17.21 16.47 44.57
N THR A 102 16.76 16.75 43.34
CA THR A 102 15.82 17.85 43.05
C THR A 102 14.46 17.60 43.74
N LEU A 103 13.98 16.37 43.73
CA LEU A 103 12.73 15.97 44.36
C LEU A 103 12.81 16.13 45.89
N GLU A 104 13.92 15.70 46.51
CA GLU A 104 14.12 15.86 47.96
C GLU A 104 14.18 17.33 48.35
N ALA A 105 14.87 18.17 47.59
CA ALA A 105 14.88 19.62 47.81
C ALA A 105 13.48 20.24 47.72
N ALA A 106 12.68 19.84 46.73
CA ALA A 106 11.31 20.31 46.58
C ALA A 106 10.40 19.84 47.71
N ARG A 107 10.57 18.60 48.23
CA ARG A 107 9.86 18.09 49.42
C ARG A 107 10.19 18.89 50.70
N ALA A 108 11.45 19.19 50.89
CA ALA A 108 11.89 20.00 52.02
C ALA A 108 11.31 21.43 51.96
N ALA A 109 11.31 22.04 50.78
CA ALA A 109 10.71 23.35 50.57
C ALA A 109 9.19 23.35 50.83
N LEU A 110 8.48 22.28 50.39
CA LEU A 110 7.05 22.14 50.68
C LEU A 110 6.79 22.05 52.20
N ALA A 111 7.53 21.22 52.92
CA ALA A 111 7.40 21.08 54.37
C ALA A 111 7.61 22.42 55.09
N GLN A 112 8.56 23.23 54.63
CA GLN A 112 8.78 24.59 55.17
C GLN A 112 7.57 25.50 54.87
N ALA A 113 7.03 25.50 53.68
CA ALA A 113 5.88 26.31 53.28
C ALA A 113 4.60 25.88 54.03
N GLU A 114 4.39 24.59 54.20
CA GLU A 114 3.28 24.04 55.02
C GLU A 114 3.36 24.48 56.47
N ALA A 115 4.54 24.45 57.09
CA ALA A 115 4.73 24.95 58.42
C ALA A 115 4.42 26.46 58.53
N GLY A 116 4.81 27.23 57.52
CA GLY A 116 4.48 28.65 57.38
C GLY A 116 2.97 28.91 57.28
N ALA A 117 2.27 28.17 56.41
CA ALA A 117 0.82 28.25 56.23
C ALA A 117 0.07 27.89 57.49
N ALA A 118 0.46 26.79 58.17
CA ALA A 118 -0.13 26.38 59.45
C ALA A 118 0.09 27.38 60.58
N ARG A 119 1.22 28.12 60.58
CA ARG A 119 1.44 29.22 61.51
C ARG A 119 0.48 30.38 61.22
N ALA A 120 0.40 30.82 59.95
CA ALA A 120 -0.47 31.93 59.54
C ALA A 120 -1.97 31.62 59.84
N GLU A 121 -2.40 30.38 59.62
CA GLU A 121 -3.74 29.89 59.96
C GLU A 121 -4.04 30.02 61.48
N ARG A 122 -3.10 29.56 62.33
CA ARG A 122 -3.25 29.73 63.75
C ARG A 122 -3.32 31.19 64.27
N GLU A 123 -2.52 32.08 63.56
CA GLU A 123 -2.57 33.53 63.89
C GLU A 123 -3.91 34.15 63.41
N LEU A 124 -4.42 33.77 62.22
CA LEU A 124 -5.74 34.21 61.76
C LEU A 124 -6.84 33.77 62.79
N ALA A 125 -6.87 32.48 63.14
CA ALA A 125 -7.83 31.97 64.12
C ALA A 125 -7.74 32.64 65.52
N ARG A 126 -6.54 33.10 65.89
CA ARG A 126 -6.34 33.90 67.09
C ARG A 126 -6.92 35.32 66.94
N ALA A 127 -6.62 35.95 65.77
CA ALA A 127 -7.10 37.30 65.44
C ALA A 127 -8.63 37.34 65.39
N GLU A 128 -9.28 36.35 64.79
CA GLU A 128 -10.75 36.21 64.75
C GLU A 128 -11.37 36.14 66.16
N ARG A 129 -10.79 35.33 67.09
CA ARG A 129 -11.26 35.25 68.50
C ARG A 129 -11.08 36.56 69.22
N LEU A 130 -9.96 37.26 69.07
CA LEU A 130 -9.72 38.54 69.67
C LEU A 130 -10.66 39.66 69.14
N LYS A 131 -10.94 39.63 67.86
CA LYS A 131 -11.91 40.52 67.22
C LYS A 131 -13.31 40.28 67.75
N ALA A 132 -13.75 39.05 67.89
CA ALA A 132 -15.04 38.70 68.44
C ALA A 132 -15.19 39.18 69.90
N SER A 133 -14.08 39.24 70.67
CA SER A 133 -14.03 39.79 72.02
C SER A 133 -13.83 41.29 72.10
N GLY A 134 -13.78 42.02 70.98
CA GLY A 134 -13.58 43.45 70.94
C GLY A 134 -12.14 43.94 71.26
N LEU A 135 -11.17 43.00 71.29
CA LEU A 135 -9.77 43.28 71.69
C LEU A 135 -8.85 43.50 70.48
N LEU A 136 -9.36 43.42 69.25
CA LEU A 136 -8.59 43.65 68.03
C LEU A 136 -9.32 44.63 67.09
N THR A 137 -8.57 45.46 66.32
CA THR A 137 -9.10 46.37 65.33
C THR A 137 -9.49 45.59 64.04
N GLN A 138 -10.32 46.21 63.17
CA GLN A 138 -10.61 45.62 61.88
C GLN A 138 -9.36 45.46 61.04
N GLN A 139 -8.48 46.46 61.03
CA GLN A 139 -7.20 46.43 60.31
C GLN A 139 -6.34 45.25 60.78
N GLY A 140 -6.23 44.97 62.07
CA GLY A 140 -5.45 43.79 62.53
C GLY A 140 -6.00 42.43 62.10
N LEU A 141 -7.34 42.33 61.94
CA LEU A 141 -7.95 41.11 61.37
C LEU A 141 -7.66 40.98 59.89
N ASP A 142 -7.76 42.09 59.13
CA ASP A 142 -7.52 42.10 57.70
C ASP A 142 -6.03 41.81 57.38
N GLU A 143 -5.10 42.29 58.22
CA GLU A 143 -3.67 41.96 58.14
C GLU A 143 -3.43 40.43 58.37
N ALA A 144 -4.05 39.84 59.37
CA ALA A 144 -3.91 38.38 59.66
C ALA A 144 -4.52 37.53 58.51
N ARG A 145 -5.64 37.99 57.92
CA ARG A 145 -6.27 37.32 56.80
C ARG A 145 -5.38 37.39 55.54
N SER A 146 -4.85 38.54 55.24
CA SER A 146 -3.94 38.75 54.09
C SER A 146 -2.64 37.93 54.26
N ALA A 147 -2.10 37.86 55.50
CA ALA A 147 -0.93 37.02 55.78
C ALA A 147 -1.22 35.51 55.59
N HIS A 148 -2.40 35.05 56.01
CA HIS A 148 -2.82 33.68 55.78
C HIS A 148 -3.00 33.37 54.31
N GLU A 149 -3.68 34.22 53.53
CA GLU A 149 -3.84 34.08 52.08
C GLU A 149 -2.48 34.05 51.37
N ALA A 150 -1.56 34.91 51.72
CA ALA A 150 -0.19 34.93 51.16
C ALA A 150 0.58 33.64 51.51
N ALA A 151 0.45 33.12 52.73
CA ALA A 151 1.12 31.87 53.10
C ALA A 151 0.52 30.64 52.40
N GLN A 152 -0.79 30.63 52.18
CA GLN A 152 -1.44 29.58 51.36
C GLN A 152 -0.96 29.63 49.88
N ALA A 153 -0.93 30.80 49.26
CA ALA A 153 -0.43 30.98 47.90
C ALA A 153 1.05 30.54 47.77
N ALA A 154 1.87 30.84 48.78
CA ALA A 154 3.27 30.38 48.79
C ALA A 154 3.36 28.84 48.89
N ARG A 155 2.56 28.17 49.73
CA ARG A 155 2.49 26.70 49.81
C ARG A 155 2.07 26.11 48.48
N ASP A 156 1.02 26.65 47.85
CA ASP A 156 0.50 26.14 46.60
C ASP A 156 1.52 26.27 45.44
N SER A 157 2.30 27.36 45.44
CA SER A 157 3.42 27.55 44.50
C SER A 157 4.49 26.48 44.67
N VAL A 158 4.93 26.21 45.89
CA VAL A 158 5.94 25.18 46.17
C VAL A 158 5.42 23.76 45.93
N GLN A 159 4.13 23.52 46.16
CA GLN A 159 3.50 22.26 45.77
C GLN A 159 3.50 22.03 44.25
N ALA A 160 3.34 23.09 43.47
CA ALA A 160 3.49 23.01 42.01
C ALA A 160 4.94 22.65 41.57
N GLN A 161 5.94 23.20 42.30
CA GLN A 161 7.35 22.87 42.09
C GLN A 161 7.64 21.39 42.45
N LEU A 162 7.04 20.85 43.51
CA LEU A 162 7.16 19.42 43.83
C LEU A 162 6.61 18.56 42.72
N ARG A 163 5.40 18.84 42.19
CA ARG A 163 4.85 18.09 41.02
C ARG A 163 5.75 18.14 39.80
N LEU A 164 6.42 19.26 39.57
CA LEU A 164 7.39 19.38 38.47
C LEU A 164 8.60 18.46 38.70
N ALA A 165 9.15 18.42 39.90
CA ALA A 165 10.27 17.55 40.28
C ALA A 165 9.88 16.05 40.15
N GLU A 166 8.68 15.67 40.56
CA GLU A 166 8.13 14.31 40.37
C GLU A 166 8.00 13.93 38.91
N ALA A 167 7.51 14.84 38.08
CA ALA A 167 7.43 14.64 36.64
C ALA A 167 8.81 14.48 36.01
N HIS A 168 9.82 15.22 36.46
CA HIS A 168 11.20 15.05 35.99
C HIS A 168 11.77 13.68 36.39
N LEU A 169 11.54 13.22 37.61
CA LEU A 169 11.96 11.88 38.03
C LEU A 169 11.25 10.79 37.18
N ALA A 170 9.95 10.94 36.91
CA ALA A 170 9.22 9.98 36.08
C ALA A 170 9.80 9.83 34.66
N LYS A 171 10.42 10.87 34.12
CA LYS A 171 11.07 10.90 32.82
C LYS A 171 12.40 10.12 32.73
N THR A 172 12.95 9.71 33.90
CA THR A 172 14.15 8.87 33.93
C THR A 172 13.85 7.40 33.59
N VAL A 173 12.57 7.01 33.55
CA VAL A 173 12.15 5.66 33.18
C VAL A 173 11.51 5.69 31.81
N ILE A 174 12.22 5.14 30.83
CA ILE A 174 11.75 5.09 29.44
C ILE A 174 10.81 3.91 29.28
N ARG A 175 9.57 4.17 28.80
CA ARG A 175 8.52 3.16 28.65
C ARG A 175 7.97 3.11 27.25
N ALA A 176 7.46 1.94 26.85
CA ALA A 176 6.76 1.75 25.56
C ALA A 176 5.41 2.50 25.57
N PRO A 177 5.12 3.34 24.56
CA PRO A 177 3.87 4.10 24.49
C PRO A 177 2.67 3.25 24.04
N PHE A 178 2.91 2.14 23.34
CA PHE A 178 1.92 1.18 22.82
C PHE A 178 2.53 -0.22 22.69
N ASP A 179 1.69 -1.22 22.45
CA ASP A 179 2.11 -2.60 22.18
C ASP A 179 2.74 -2.69 20.78
N GLY A 180 3.94 -3.23 20.69
CA GLY A 180 4.67 -3.31 19.43
C GLY A 180 5.94 -4.13 19.51
N VAL A 181 6.83 -3.91 18.58
CA VAL A 181 8.15 -4.54 18.50
C VAL A 181 9.22 -3.45 18.50
N VAL A 182 10.30 -3.68 19.24
CA VAL A 182 11.49 -2.80 19.19
C VAL A 182 12.19 -2.99 17.86
N ALA A 183 12.01 -2.08 16.94
CA ALA A 183 12.63 -2.14 15.60
C ALA A 183 14.10 -1.68 15.60
N TYR A 184 14.44 -0.81 16.56
CA TYR A 184 15.80 -0.24 16.67
C TYR A 184 16.10 0.15 18.11
N ARG A 185 17.33 -0.09 18.54
CA ARG A 185 17.90 0.31 19.84
C ARG A 185 19.22 1.06 19.62
N GLY A 186 19.20 2.36 19.88
CA GLY A 186 20.35 3.26 19.70
C GLY A 186 21.08 3.61 20.98
N VAL A 187 20.87 2.88 22.09
CA VAL A 187 21.49 3.20 23.38
C VAL A 187 22.03 1.95 24.06
N ASN A 188 23.11 2.11 24.81
CA ASN A 188 23.72 1.08 25.66
C ASN A 188 23.85 1.57 27.11
N VAL A 189 24.06 0.63 28.01
CA VAL A 189 24.38 0.95 29.41
C VAL A 189 25.70 1.74 29.44
N GLY A 190 25.69 2.85 30.17
CA GLY A 190 26.80 3.78 30.29
C GLY A 190 26.74 4.95 29.30
N ASP A 191 25.89 4.89 28.26
CA ASP A 191 25.74 6.01 27.33
C ASP A 191 25.13 7.22 28.02
N ARG A 192 25.60 8.42 27.66
CA ARG A 192 25.01 9.68 28.07
C ARG A 192 23.96 10.11 27.03
N VAL A 193 22.73 10.24 27.44
CA VAL A 193 21.63 10.77 26.60
C VAL A 193 21.35 12.22 26.95
N GLU A 194 21.01 12.99 25.94
CA GLU A 194 20.76 14.43 26.08
C GLU A 194 19.36 14.80 25.64
N ASN A 195 18.76 15.74 26.33
CA ASN A 195 17.46 16.35 25.97
C ASN A 195 17.63 17.39 24.84
N MET A 196 18.37 17.05 23.76
CA MET A 196 18.52 17.93 22.60
C MET A 196 17.87 17.28 21.38
N GLY A 197 16.94 18.00 20.76
CA GLY A 197 16.00 17.51 19.72
C GLY A 197 16.60 16.94 18.40
N GLY A 198 17.92 16.77 18.30
CA GLY A 198 18.62 16.28 17.09
C GLY A 198 19.30 14.92 17.22
N GLY A 199 19.28 14.29 18.41
CA GLY A 199 19.99 13.03 18.65
C GLY A 199 19.32 11.80 18.01
N VAL A 200 20.08 10.71 17.92
CA VAL A 200 19.58 9.39 17.51
C VAL A 200 18.52 8.94 18.52
N PRO A 201 17.39 8.36 18.09
CA PRO A 201 16.39 7.84 19.03
C PRO A 201 16.99 6.71 19.87
N MET A 202 16.62 6.68 21.17
CA MET A 202 17.00 5.58 22.06
C MET A 202 16.38 4.26 21.61
N PHE A 203 15.10 4.30 21.27
CA PHE A 203 14.35 3.16 20.74
C PHE A 203 13.41 3.61 19.65
N ARG A 204 13.19 2.73 18.67
CA ARG A 204 12.08 2.83 17.72
C ARG A 204 11.16 1.64 17.94
N ILE A 205 9.91 1.92 18.29
CA ILE A 205 8.86 0.91 18.44
C ILE A 205 7.91 1.02 17.27
N VAL A 206 7.54 -0.13 16.70
CA VAL A 206 6.61 -0.22 15.58
C VAL A 206 5.48 -1.19 15.90
N ASP A 207 4.26 -0.83 15.53
CA ASP A 207 3.14 -1.76 15.51
C ASP A 207 3.12 -2.47 14.15
N THR A 208 3.33 -3.78 14.15
CA THR A 208 3.38 -4.60 12.95
C THR A 208 2.05 -5.26 12.60
N ARG A 209 1.00 -5.09 13.40
CA ARG A 209 -0.33 -5.71 13.18
C ARG A 209 -1.08 -5.10 12.00
N VAL A 210 -0.89 -3.81 11.79
CA VAL A 210 -1.45 -3.08 10.65
C VAL A 210 -0.33 -2.31 9.98
N LEU A 211 -0.12 -2.60 8.71
CA LEU A 211 0.82 -1.85 7.88
C LEU A 211 0.05 -0.89 6.97
N GLN A 212 0.75 0.08 6.48
CA GLN A 212 0.25 1.05 5.53
C GLN A 212 1.04 0.91 4.24
N LEU A 213 0.36 0.63 3.14
CA LEU A 213 0.94 0.63 1.82
C LEU A 213 0.76 2.01 1.19
N ALA A 214 1.85 2.72 1.01
CA ALA A 214 1.86 4.00 0.33
C ALA A 214 2.18 3.78 -1.14
N VAL A 215 1.21 4.04 -2.02
CA VAL A 215 1.34 3.89 -3.47
C VAL A 215 1.22 5.23 -4.17
N THR A 216 1.77 5.32 -5.37
CA THR A 216 1.68 6.50 -6.24
C THR A 216 0.77 6.22 -7.42
N VAL A 217 -0.15 7.16 -7.68
CA VAL A 217 -1.09 7.12 -8.80
C VAL A 217 -0.84 8.34 -9.69
N PRO A 218 -0.65 8.18 -11.01
CA PRO A 218 -0.53 9.31 -11.93
C PRO A 218 -1.71 10.29 -11.78
N SER A 219 -1.43 11.59 -11.81
CA SER A 219 -2.47 12.63 -11.61
C SER A 219 -3.62 12.52 -12.60
N SER A 220 -3.35 12.10 -13.84
CA SER A 220 -4.37 11.88 -14.89
C SER A 220 -5.40 10.80 -14.53
N LEU A 221 -5.03 9.85 -13.66
CA LEU A 221 -5.89 8.73 -13.22
C LEU A 221 -6.45 8.95 -11.80
N SER A 222 -5.96 9.94 -11.08
CA SER A 222 -6.31 10.16 -9.67
C SER A 222 -7.79 10.41 -9.43
N ALA A 223 -8.49 11.04 -10.37
CA ALA A 223 -9.93 11.30 -10.30
C ALA A 223 -10.79 10.02 -10.23
N ARG A 224 -10.23 8.87 -10.64
CA ARG A 224 -10.91 7.55 -10.61
C ARG A 224 -10.70 6.82 -9.29
N VAL A 225 -9.74 7.25 -8.47
CA VAL A 225 -9.46 6.64 -7.16
C VAL A 225 -10.34 7.26 -6.09
N ARG A 226 -10.93 6.41 -5.25
CA ARG A 226 -11.79 6.80 -4.14
C ARG A 226 -11.42 6.05 -2.87
N VAL A 227 -11.64 6.68 -1.72
CA VAL A 227 -11.55 6.01 -0.43
C VAL A 227 -12.52 4.84 -0.38
N GLY A 228 -12.09 3.73 0.23
CA GLY A 228 -12.87 2.48 0.33
C GLY A 228 -12.65 1.50 -0.83
N GLN A 229 -11.95 1.87 -1.90
CA GLN A 229 -11.66 0.95 -2.99
C GLN A 229 -10.70 -0.16 -2.55
N PRO A 230 -10.92 -1.40 -3.01
CA PRO A 230 -10.02 -2.50 -2.74
C PRO A 230 -8.73 -2.34 -3.56
N LEU A 231 -7.62 -2.67 -2.90
CA LEU A 231 -6.28 -2.74 -3.49
C LEU A 231 -5.76 -4.15 -3.30
N THR A 232 -5.33 -4.77 -4.38
CA THR A 232 -4.66 -6.07 -4.36
C THR A 232 -3.21 -5.88 -4.75
N PHE A 233 -2.28 -6.53 -4.03
CA PHE A 233 -0.86 -6.37 -4.29
C PHE A 233 -0.07 -7.64 -3.97
N ARG A 234 1.15 -7.69 -4.48
CA ARG A 234 2.16 -8.69 -4.20
C ARG A 234 3.42 -8.01 -3.70
N VAL A 235 4.20 -8.73 -2.94
CA VAL A 235 5.52 -8.28 -2.48
C VAL A 235 6.60 -9.23 -3.01
N ASP A 236 7.73 -8.68 -3.41
CA ASP A 236 8.82 -9.47 -4.01
C ASP A 236 9.36 -10.55 -3.06
N ALA A 237 9.34 -10.24 -1.76
CA ALA A 237 9.83 -11.14 -0.72
C ALA A 237 8.94 -12.39 -0.51
N LEU A 238 7.69 -12.41 -1.01
CA LEU A 238 6.73 -13.50 -0.83
C LEU A 238 6.09 -13.88 -2.18
N PRO A 239 6.84 -14.50 -3.08
CA PRO A 239 6.35 -14.84 -4.41
C PRO A 239 5.15 -15.80 -4.33
N GLY A 240 4.13 -15.51 -5.14
CA GLY A 240 2.90 -16.33 -5.22
C GLY A 240 1.81 -15.95 -4.22
N LYS A 241 2.09 -15.14 -3.18
CA LYS A 241 1.06 -14.63 -2.27
C LYS A 241 0.47 -13.31 -2.78
N VAL A 242 -0.85 -13.21 -2.68
CA VAL A 242 -1.60 -11.99 -3.00
C VAL A 242 -2.19 -11.45 -1.71
N PHE A 243 -1.92 -10.19 -1.45
CA PHE A 243 -2.43 -9.47 -0.28
C PHE A 243 -3.50 -8.47 -0.70
N THR A 244 -4.35 -8.12 0.24
CA THR A 244 -5.42 -7.16 0.02
C THR A 244 -5.32 -6.03 1.03
N GLY A 245 -5.65 -4.83 0.57
CA GLY A 245 -5.77 -3.64 1.39
C GLY A 245 -6.98 -2.81 0.96
N VAL A 246 -7.26 -1.77 1.71
CA VAL A 246 -8.33 -0.83 1.40
C VAL A 246 -7.75 0.58 1.37
N VAL A 247 -8.07 1.33 0.32
CA VAL A 247 -7.67 2.74 0.18
C VAL A 247 -8.32 3.55 1.31
N MET A 248 -7.49 4.15 2.18
CA MET A 248 -7.94 4.93 3.33
C MET A 248 -7.78 6.44 3.11
N TYR A 249 -6.67 6.84 2.50
CA TYR A 249 -6.37 8.26 2.30
C TYR A 249 -5.83 8.51 0.89
N ILE A 250 -6.25 9.61 0.32
CA ILE A 250 -5.76 10.14 -0.96
C ILE A 250 -5.20 11.52 -0.66
N ASN A 251 -3.93 11.75 -0.97
CA ASN A 251 -3.32 13.06 -0.76
C ASN A 251 -4.07 14.12 -1.61
N PRO A 252 -4.53 15.22 -1.03
CA PRO A 252 -5.20 16.29 -1.77
C PRO A 252 -4.26 17.07 -2.70
N THR A 253 -2.93 16.91 -2.52
CA THR A 253 -1.92 17.59 -3.35
C THR A 253 -1.22 16.58 -4.28
N VAL A 254 -0.89 17.06 -5.47
CA VAL A 254 -0.04 16.35 -6.43
C VAL A 254 1.41 16.67 -6.09
N ASP A 255 2.25 15.67 -6.05
CA ASP A 255 3.70 15.85 -5.94
C ASP A 255 4.23 16.43 -7.26
N GLU A 256 4.89 17.60 -7.19
CA GLU A 256 5.33 18.34 -8.36
C GLU A 256 6.42 17.61 -9.15
N ALA A 257 7.29 16.88 -8.48
CA ALA A 257 8.41 16.19 -9.11
C ALA A 257 7.96 14.93 -9.87
N SER A 258 7.11 14.11 -9.25
CA SER A 258 6.62 12.86 -9.83
C SER A 258 5.33 13.02 -10.64
N ARG A 259 4.62 14.15 -10.51
CA ARG A 259 3.28 14.40 -11.04
C ARG A 259 2.27 13.31 -10.64
N ALA A 260 2.43 12.76 -9.46
CA ALA A 260 1.62 11.69 -8.94
C ALA A 260 0.91 12.09 -7.65
N VAL A 261 -0.20 11.44 -7.37
CA VAL A 261 -0.94 11.55 -6.10
C VAL A 261 -0.56 10.37 -5.24
N LYS A 262 -0.17 10.64 -3.99
CA LYS A 262 0.09 9.59 -3.00
C LYS A 262 -1.23 9.07 -2.45
N VAL A 263 -1.42 7.77 -2.54
CA VAL A 263 -2.58 7.06 -2.00
C VAL A 263 -2.09 6.08 -0.94
N THR A 264 -2.79 6.01 0.17
CA THR A 264 -2.41 5.14 1.28
C THR A 264 -3.52 4.13 1.55
N ALA A 265 -3.14 2.87 1.61
CA ALA A 265 -4.04 1.76 1.93
C ALA A 265 -3.61 1.07 3.23
N ASP A 266 -4.57 0.75 4.10
CA ASP A 266 -4.33 -0.06 5.28
C ASP A 266 -4.32 -1.53 4.91
N VAL A 267 -3.36 -2.25 5.45
CA VAL A 267 -3.12 -3.68 5.20
C VAL A 267 -3.05 -4.40 6.54
N ALA A 268 -3.95 -5.33 6.77
CA ALA A 268 -3.91 -6.18 7.97
C ALA A 268 -2.81 -7.24 7.82
N ASN A 269 -1.93 -7.31 8.80
CA ASN A 269 -0.80 -8.24 8.85
C ASN A 269 -1.00 -9.28 9.96
N ARG A 270 -2.05 -10.09 9.83
CA ARG A 270 -2.44 -11.05 10.88
C ARG A 270 -1.42 -12.17 11.08
N GLU A 271 -0.77 -12.59 10.01
CA GLU A 271 0.22 -13.67 10.01
C GLU A 271 1.65 -13.17 10.32
N GLY A 272 1.84 -11.84 10.39
CA GLY A 272 3.15 -11.23 10.68
C GLY A 272 4.19 -11.38 9.56
N GLU A 273 3.78 -11.77 8.35
CA GLU A 273 4.69 -12.04 7.24
C GLU A 273 5.16 -10.76 6.55
N LEU A 274 4.31 -9.74 6.52
CA LEU A 274 4.65 -8.45 5.92
C LEU A 274 5.52 -7.63 6.87
N ARG A 275 6.51 -6.95 6.32
CA ARG A 275 7.42 -6.08 7.07
C ARG A 275 7.44 -4.68 6.46
N GLY A 276 7.64 -3.68 7.30
CA GLY A 276 7.95 -2.33 6.83
C GLY A 276 9.20 -2.31 5.96
N GLY A 277 9.18 -1.53 4.90
CA GLY A 277 10.26 -1.46 3.91
C GLY A 277 10.09 -2.40 2.70
N MET A 278 9.16 -3.36 2.74
CA MET A 278 8.90 -4.21 1.58
C MET A 278 8.31 -3.40 0.44
N PHE A 279 8.83 -3.65 -0.77
CA PHE A 279 8.28 -3.12 -2.01
C PHE A 279 7.07 -3.94 -2.43
N ALA A 280 6.05 -3.27 -2.93
CA ALA A 280 4.80 -3.88 -3.34
C ALA A 280 4.36 -3.38 -4.72
N GLU A 281 3.94 -4.31 -5.55
CA GLU A 281 3.30 -4.05 -6.84
C GLU A 281 1.85 -4.52 -6.77
N GLY A 282 0.93 -3.71 -7.26
CA GLY A 282 -0.48 -4.04 -7.14
C GLY A 282 -1.39 -3.26 -8.06
N LYS A 283 -2.67 -3.42 -7.83
CA LYS A 283 -3.72 -2.71 -8.57
C LYS A 283 -4.82 -2.20 -7.63
N ILE A 284 -5.26 -0.97 -7.84
CA ILE A 284 -6.46 -0.43 -7.22
C ILE A 284 -7.63 -0.72 -8.15
N VAL A 285 -8.65 -1.43 -7.68
CA VAL A 285 -9.88 -1.67 -8.44
C VAL A 285 -10.74 -0.41 -8.39
N THR A 286 -10.91 0.24 -9.54
CA THR A 286 -11.63 1.52 -9.65
C THR A 286 -13.09 1.35 -10.06
N GLY A 287 -13.43 0.19 -10.64
CA GLY A 287 -14.78 -0.14 -11.05
C GLY A 287 -14.90 -1.55 -11.60
N VAL A 288 -16.13 -2.03 -11.72
CA VAL A 288 -16.45 -3.28 -12.39
C VAL A 288 -17.55 -2.99 -13.41
N ARG A 289 -17.27 -3.20 -14.70
CA ARG A 289 -18.27 -3.14 -15.76
C ARG A 289 -18.81 -4.54 -15.98
N ARG A 290 -20.12 -4.70 -15.80
CA ARG A 290 -20.78 -5.98 -15.86
C ARG A 290 -21.21 -6.34 -17.28
N GLY A 291 -21.11 -7.63 -17.60
CA GLY A 291 -21.66 -8.19 -18.84
C GLY A 291 -20.99 -7.65 -20.12
N VAL A 292 -19.72 -7.29 -20.09
CA VAL A 292 -18.97 -6.76 -21.23
C VAL A 292 -18.53 -7.92 -22.11
N LEU A 293 -18.74 -7.82 -23.43
CA LEU A 293 -18.21 -8.81 -24.36
C LEU A 293 -16.68 -8.75 -24.38
N GLN A 294 -16.04 -9.89 -24.21
CA GLN A 294 -14.59 -9.99 -24.12
C GLN A 294 -14.07 -11.02 -25.10
N VAL A 295 -12.92 -10.72 -25.70
CA VAL A 295 -12.16 -11.64 -26.55
C VAL A 295 -10.71 -11.71 -26.08
N PRO A 296 -10.04 -12.86 -26.22
CA PRO A 296 -8.60 -12.92 -25.98
C PRO A 296 -7.84 -11.99 -26.95
N ARG A 297 -6.83 -11.31 -26.42
CA ARG A 297 -5.96 -10.44 -27.22
C ARG A 297 -5.35 -11.16 -28.43
N ALA A 298 -5.08 -12.45 -28.28
CA ALA A 298 -4.58 -13.30 -29.36
C ALA A 298 -5.55 -13.47 -30.55
N ALA A 299 -6.84 -13.14 -30.37
CA ALA A 299 -7.84 -13.18 -31.45
C ALA A 299 -7.81 -11.92 -32.34
N LEU A 300 -7.10 -10.86 -31.93
CA LEU A 300 -7.01 -9.64 -32.71
C LEU A 300 -5.93 -9.77 -33.81
N LEU A 301 -6.33 -9.64 -35.05
CA LEU A 301 -5.43 -9.58 -36.18
C LEU A 301 -4.69 -8.24 -36.26
N SER A 302 -5.40 -7.17 -35.96
CA SER A 302 -4.87 -5.82 -35.90
C SER A 302 -5.55 -5.07 -34.76
N TRP A 303 -4.84 -4.13 -34.15
CA TRP A 303 -5.38 -3.23 -33.16
C TRP A 303 -4.78 -1.84 -33.35
N ASP A 304 -5.62 -0.92 -33.76
CA ASP A 304 -5.32 0.51 -33.76
C ASP A 304 -5.77 1.10 -32.42
N VAL A 305 -4.79 1.43 -31.59
CA VAL A 305 -5.02 1.94 -30.22
C VAL A 305 -5.59 3.37 -30.24
N GLU A 306 -5.27 4.17 -31.27
CA GLU A 306 -5.74 5.55 -31.35
C GLU A 306 -7.22 5.62 -31.71
N SER A 307 -7.65 4.81 -32.68
CA SER A 307 -9.06 4.76 -33.11
C SER A 307 -9.90 3.76 -32.32
N ASN A 308 -9.30 2.98 -31.43
CA ASN A 308 -9.94 1.87 -30.70
C ASN A 308 -10.64 0.87 -31.65
N ARG A 309 -10.06 0.58 -32.79
CA ARG A 309 -10.58 -0.36 -33.78
C ARG A 309 -9.62 -1.51 -33.99
N GLY A 310 -10.21 -2.66 -34.29
CA GLY A 310 -9.44 -3.86 -34.58
C GLY A 310 -10.15 -4.74 -35.60
N GLU A 311 -9.49 -5.82 -35.97
CA GLU A 311 -10.07 -6.85 -36.84
C GLU A 311 -9.93 -8.22 -36.19
N VAL A 312 -10.95 -9.03 -36.33
CA VAL A 312 -11.01 -10.41 -35.84
C VAL A 312 -11.47 -11.32 -36.97
N LEU A 313 -11.13 -12.62 -36.87
CA LEU A 313 -11.76 -13.65 -37.68
C LEU A 313 -12.79 -14.39 -36.86
N VAL A 314 -14.04 -14.32 -37.30
CA VAL A 314 -15.17 -15.03 -36.67
C VAL A 314 -15.47 -16.26 -37.47
N VAL A 315 -15.72 -17.40 -36.84
CA VAL A 315 -16.16 -18.64 -37.53
C VAL A 315 -17.66 -18.59 -37.70
N VAL A 316 -18.08 -18.56 -38.97
CA VAL A 316 -19.51 -18.62 -39.32
C VAL A 316 -19.75 -19.92 -40.08
N GLY A 317 -20.46 -20.86 -39.47
CA GLY A 317 -20.59 -22.22 -40.00
C GLY A 317 -19.22 -22.92 -40.02
N ASN A 318 -18.65 -23.09 -41.22
CA ASN A 318 -17.37 -23.76 -41.43
C ASN A 318 -16.33 -22.86 -42.10
N SER A 319 -16.60 -21.54 -42.20
CA SER A 319 -15.72 -20.57 -42.87
C SER A 319 -15.35 -19.42 -41.93
N ALA A 320 -14.17 -18.82 -42.17
CA ALA A 320 -13.71 -17.66 -41.41
C ALA A 320 -14.17 -16.37 -42.08
N GLU A 321 -14.82 -15.50 -41.35
CA GLU A 321 -15.24 -14.16 -41.78
C GLU A 321 -14.40 -13.10 -41.04
N ARG A 322 -13.80 -12.17 -41.83
CA ARG A 322 -13.10 -11.03 -41.23
C ARG A 322 -14.10 -9.96 -40.86
N ARG A 323 -14.10 -9.55 -39.60
CA ARG A 323 -14.96 -8.49 -39.09
C ARG A 323 -14.15 -7.38 -38.42
N ARG A 324 -14.59 -6.16 -38.68
CA ARG A 324 -14.10 -5.00 -37.92
C ARG A 324 -14.85 -4.93 -36.60
N VAL A 325 -14.08 -4.68 -35.52
CA VAL A 325 -14.61 -4.57 -34.15
C VAL A 325 -14.22 -3.25 -33.57
N GLU A 326 -15.11 -2.68 -32.77
CA GLU A 326 -14.79 -1.56 -31.91
C GLU A 326 -14.32 -2.11 -30.57
N LEU A 327 -13.12 -1.73 -30.20
CA LEU A 327 -12.47 -2.21 -28.98
C LEU A 327 -12.68 -1.22 -27.83
N GLY A 328 -12.59 -1.73 -26.64
CA GLY A 328 -12.64 -0.95 -25.42
C GLY A 328 -11.38 -1.12 -24.58
N THR A 329 -11.56 -1.26 -23.28
CA THR A 329 -10.46 -1.41 -22.32
C THR A 329 -9.86 -2.82 -22.40
N ALA A 330 -8.54 -2.90 -22.41
CA ALA A 330 -7.83 -4.16 -22.22
C ALA A 330 -7.63 -4.43 -20.71
N ALA A 331 -7.89 -5.67 -20.30
CA ALA A 331 -7.64 -6.14 -18.94
C ALA A 331 -6.85 -7.45 -18.99
N GLY A 332 -5.54 -7.36 -18.85
CA GLY A 332 -4.64 -8.51 -19.00
C GLY A 332 -4.68 -9.07 -20.43
N GLU A 333 -4.99 -10.36 -20.54
CA GLU A 333 -5.09 -11.09 -21.81
C GLU A 333 -6.44 -10.92 -22.52
N LEU A 334 -7.40 -10.27 -21.91
CA LEU A 334 -8.74 -10.04 -22.47
C LEU A 334 -8.92 -8.59 -22.91
N VAL A 335 -9.67 -8.41 -24.00
CA VAL A 335 -10.00 -7.08 -24.54
C VAL A 335 -11.51 -6.97 -24.67
N GLU A 336 -12.05 -5.86 -24.20
CA GLU A 336 -13.45 -5.52 -24.37
C GLU A 336 -13.77 -5.29 -25.84
N VAL A 337 -14.88 -5.86 -26.32
CA VAL A 337 -15.44 -5.54 -27.64
C VAL A 337 -16.79 -4.86 -27.44
N ARG A 338 -16.90 -3.63 -27.96
CA ARG A 338 -18.11 -2.81 -27.86
C ARG A 338 -19.09 -3.07 -28.98
N ALA A 339 -18.57 -3.38 -30.18
CA ALA A 339 -19.36 -3.66 -31.36
C ALA A 339 -18.61 -4.55 -32.34
N GLY A 340 -19.32 -5.28 -33.18
CA GLY A 340 -18.78 -6.11 -34.25
C GLY A 340 -18.84 -7.61 -34.02
N VAL A 341 -19.05 -8.06 -32.77
CA VAL A 341 -19.30 -9.46 -32.43
C VAL A 341 -20.45 -9.58 -31.42
N THR A 342 -21.03 -10.76 -31.34
CA THR A 342 -22.10 -11.09 -30.38
C THR A 342 -21.68 -12.21 -29.45
N ALA A 343 -22.32 -12.28 -28.26
CA ALA A 343 -22.07 -13.35 -27.31
C ALA A 343 -22.36 -14.73 -27.94
N GLY A 344 -21.47 -15.69 -27.72
CA GLY A 344 -21.56 -17.03 -28.26
C GLY A 344 -20.89 -17.24 -29.61
N GLU A 345 -20.46 -16.18 -30.31
CA GLU A 345 -19.65 -16.31 -31.53
C GLU A 345 -18.25 -16.82 -31.21
N GLN A 346 -17.66 -17.54 -32.16
CA GLN A 346 -16.30 -18.08 -32.03
C GLN A 346 -15.31 -17.23 -32.80
N VAL A 347 -14.29 -16.73 -32.13
CA VAL A 347 -13.18 -15.96 -32.74
C VAL A 347 -11.92 -16.81 -32.80
N ILE A 348 -11.17 -16.72 -33.87
CA ILE A 348 -9.94 -17.49 -34.07
C ILE A 348 -8.81 -16.86 -33.24
N THR A 349 -8.19 -17.65 -32.39
CA THR A 349 -7.06 -17.24 -31.54
C THR A 349 -5.70 -17.69 -32.07
N ARG A 350 -5.66 -18.87 -32.73
CA ARG A 350 -4.45 -19.38 -33.35
C ARG A 350 -4.73 -19.87 -34.78
N GLY A 351 -3.77 -19.76 -35.65
CA GLY A 351 -3.91 -20.12 -37.08
C GLY A 351 -4.49 -19.00 -37.97
N ALA A 352 -4.88 -17.85 -37.36
CA ALA A 352 -5.51 -16.74 -38.07
C ALA A 352 -4.70 -16.21 -39.28
N PHE A 353 -3.38 -16.20 -39.21
CA PHE A 353 -2.51 -15.74 -40.31
C PHE A 353 -2.46 -16.68 -41.52
N GLN A 354 -2.93 -17.93 -41.37
CA GLN A 354 -2.97 -18.92 -42.46
C GLN A 354 -4.34 -18.97 -43.15
N VAL A 355 -5.33 -18.25 -42.62
CA VAL A 355 -6.71 -18.27 -43.10
C VAL A 355 -7.04 -16.98 -43.82
N ARG A 356 -7.54 -17.12 -45.08
CA ARG A 356 -8.11 -15.98 -45.80
C ARG A 356 -9.61 -15.88 -45.52
N PRO A 357 -10.18 -14.67 -45.59
CA PRO A 357 -11.62 -14.51 -45.47
C PRO A 357 -12.38 -15.39 -46.46
N GLY A 358 -13.37 -16.16 -45.97
CA GLY A 358 -14.16 -17.09 -46.77
C GLY A 358 -13.55 -18.49 -46.93
N GLU A 359 -12.34 -18.78 -46.43
CA GLU A 359 -11.75 -20.13 -46.50
C GLU A 359 -12.38 -21.06 -45.44
N PRO A 360 -12.54 -22.37 -45.79
CA PRO A 360 -13.04 -23.35 -44.84
C PRO A 360 -12.03 -23.59 -43.74
N VAL A 361 -12.52 -23.61 -42.48
CA VAL A 361 -11.72 -23.84 -41.28
C VAL A 361 -12.18 -25.08 -40.55
N ARG A 362 -11.25 -25.75 -39.86
CA ARG A 362 -11.53 -26.86 -38.98
C ARG A 362 -11.07 -26.48 -37.56
N ILE A 363 -12.00 -26.43 -36.63
CA ILE A 363 -11.71 -26.16 -35.24
C ILE A 363 -10.96 -27.34 -34.63
N VAL A 364 -9.79 -27.08 -34.05
CA VAL A 364 -8.92 -28.07 -33.41
C VAL A 364 -8.81 -27.69 -31.92
N GLY A 365 -9.82 -28.08 -31.18
CA GLY A 365 -9.90 -27.84 -29.73
C GLY A 365 -10.19 -26.39 -29.33
N PRO A 366 -10.84 -26.15 -28.20
CA PRO A 366 -10.84 -24.84 -27.58
C PRO A 366 -9.48 -24.58 -26.95
N ALA A 367 -8.91 -23.40 -27.14
CA ALA A 367 -7.87 -22.93 -26.25
C ALA A 367 -8.47 -22.86 -24.84
N GLY A 368 -8.06 -23.76 -23.95
CA GLY A 368 -8.47 -23.72 -22.55
C GLY A 368 -8.05 -22.37 -21.97
N VAL A 369 -8.99 -21.72 -21.34
CA VAL A 369 -8.78 -20.52 -20.49
C VAL A 369 -8.39 -21.01 -19.10
#